data_af10a0e73ef6f75519e7473bbcb06012
#
_entry.id   af10a0e73ef6f75519e7473bbcb06012
#
_cell.length_a   1.000
_cell.length_b   1.000
_cell.length_c   1.000
_cell.angle_alpha   90.00
_cell.angle_beta   90.00
_cell.angle_gamma   90.00
#
_symmetry.space_group_name_H-M   'P 1'
#
loop_
_entity.id
_entity.type
_entity.pdbx_description
1 polymer ?
#
loop_
_entity_poly.entity_id
_entity_poly.type
_entity_poly.pdbx_seq_one_letter_code
_entity_poly.pdbx_strand_id
1 'polypeptide(L)'
;MRADGGSRGNPGPGALGYALCDASGREVEARGEFLGTCTNNVAEYRALIAGLEAAARHRAKTLVVRMDSELVVRQMLGQYKVKNQGLKPLHAEARSAAAKLGTVRFESVPRDDNGRADALVNEALDEALRR
;
A
#
# COMPACT_ATOMS: atom_id res chain seq x y z
N MET A 1 6.20 7.97 1.46
CA MET A 1 5.12 7.11 1.99
C MET A 1 5.56 5.67 1.97
N ARG A 2 5.28 4.96 3.03
CA ARG A 2 5.47 3.51 3.09
C ARG A 2 4.12 2.84 3.12
N ALA A 3 3.96 1.75 2.37
CA ALA A 3 2.72 0.99 2.33
C ALA A 3 3.03 -0.51 2.36
N ASP A 4 2.15 -1.27 2.98
CA ASP A 4 2.24 -2.72 3.07
C ASP A 4 0.85 -3.32 3.16
N GLY A 5 0.70 -4.52 2.66
CA GLY A 5 -0.52 -5.29 2.78
C GLY A 5 -0.19 -6.75 2.94
N GLY A 6 -1.02 -7.47 3.65
CA GLY A 6 -0.79 -8.88 3.85
C GLY A 6 -2.02 -9.63 4.31
N SER A 7 -1.97 -10.93 4.14
CA SER A 7 -3.02 -11.83 4.63
C SER A 7 -2.40 -12.98 5.41
N ARG A 8 -3.11 -13.43 6.44
CA ARG A 8 -2.74 -14.63 7.20
C ARG A 8 -3.41 -15.84 6.56
N GLY A 9 -2.64 -16.52 5.69
CA GLY A 9 -3.16 -17.42 4.69
C GLY A 9 -3.35 -16.68 3.37
N ASN A 10 -3.26 -17.35 2.25
CA ASN A 10 -3.33 -16.71 0.94
C ASN A 10 -4.26 -17.47 -0.03
N PRO A 11 -5.59 -17.21 -0.04
CA PRO A 11 -6.27 -16.11 0.67
C PRO A 11 -6.47 -16.38 2.17
N GLY A 12 -6.74 -15.31 2.90
CA GLY A 12 -7.02 -15.34 4.33
C GLY A 12 -7.36 -13.96 4.85
N PRO A 13 -7.52 -13.81 6.18
CA PRO A 13 -7.75 -12.50 6.76
C PRO A 13 -6.62 -11.54 6.39
N GLY A 14 -6.95 -10.43 5.77
CA GLY A 14 -5.98 -9.47 5.25
C GLY A 14 -6.16 -8.08 5.84
N ALA A 15 -5.11 -7.28 5.76
CA ALA A 15 -5.12 -5.90 6.20
C ALA A 15 -4.15 -5.06 5.37
N LEU A 16 -4.41 -3.76 5.36
CA LEU A 16 -3.51 -2.77 4.78
C LEU A 16 -2.87 -1.93 5.87
N GLY A 17 -1.72 -1.36 5.56
CA GLY A 17 -1.07 -0.38 6.40
C GLY A 17 -0.31 0.64 5.55
N TYR A 18 -0.37 1.90 5.94
CA TYR A 18 0.46 2.94 5.33
C TYR A 18 0.87 3.98 6.35
N ALA A 19 2.02 4.60 6.10
CA ALA A 19 2.51 5.72 6.87
C ALA A 19 2.98 6.81 5.89
N LEU A 20 2.41 7.99 6.01
CA LEU A 20 2.72 9.14 5.17
C LEU A 20 3.55 10.12 5.99
N CYS A 21 4.74 10.47 5.47
CA CYS A 21 5.62 11.45 6.09
C CYS A 21 5.79 12.66 5.19
N ASP A 22 5.96 13.83 5.79
CA ASP A 22 6.30 15.05 5.06
C ASP A 22 7.79 15.07 4.66
N ALA A 23 8.20 16.14 3.99
CA ALA A 23 9.58 16.27 3.50
C ALA A 23 10.62 16.29 4.64
N SER A 24 10.22 16.65 5.87
CA SER A 24 11.11 16.65 7.02
C SER A 24 11.23 15.27 7.68
N GLY A 25 10.45 14.29 7.21
CA GLY A 25 10.39 12.96 7.80
C GLY A 25 9.36 12.81 8.91
N ARG A 26 8.58 13.85 9.18
CA ARG A 26 7.53 13.82 10.20
C ARG A 26 6.32 13.05 9.66
N GLU A 27 5.85 12.07 10.44
CA GLU A 27 4.66 11.30 10.08
C GLU A 27 3.40 12.17 10.23
N VAL A 28 2.66 12.35 9.13
CA VAL A 28 1.45 13.20 9.12
C VAL A 28 0.17 12.38 9.12
N GLU A 29 0.24 11.13 8.69
CA GLU A 29 -0.89 10.21 8.76
C GLU A 29 -0.36 8.78 8.75
N ALA A 30 -0.94 7.93 9.58
CA ALA A 30 -0.66 6.49 9.57
C ALA A 30 -1.96 5.74 9.84
N ARG A 31 -2.16 4.62 9.16
CA ARG A 31 -3.38 3.84 9.29
C ARG A 31 -3.14 2.37 9.02
N GLY A 32 -3.78 1.52 9.84
CA GLY A 32 -3.95 0.11 9.57
C GLY A 32 -5.44 -0.19 9.46
N GLU A 33 -5.84 -1.03 8.52
CA GLU A 33 -7.24 -1.35 8.30
C GLU A 33 -7.42 -2.81 7.93
N PHE A 34 -8.34 -3.48 8.62
CA PHE A 34 -8.73 -4.85 8.30
C PHE A 34 -9.56 -4.88 7.03
N LEU A 35 -9.25 -5.82 6.12
CA LEU A 35 -9.89 -5.92 4.81
C LEU A 35 -10.85 -7.12 4.66
N GLY A 36 -10.93 -7.99 5.67
CA GLY A 36 -11.62 -9.27 5.51
C GLY A 36 -10.73 -10.26 4.76
N THR A 37 -11.32 -11.25 4.13
CA THR A 37 -10.58 -12.28 3.39
C THR A 37 -10.12 -11.75 2.02
N CYS A 38 -8.82 -11.81 1.78
CA CYS A 38 -8.23 -11.43 0.51
C CYS A 38 -6.87 -12.12 0.32
N THR A 39 -6.28 -11.95 -0.85
CA THR A 39 -4.91 -12.41 -1.12
C THR A 39 -3.91 -11.35 -0.68
N ASN A 40 -2.64 -11.74 -0.55
CA ASN A 40 -1.55 -10.81 -0.27
C ASN A 40 -1.50 -9.67 -1.29
N ASN A 41 -1.56 -10.00 -2.58
CA ASN A 41 -1.46 -9.00 -3.63
C ASN A 41 -2.62 -8.00 -3.62
N VAL A 42 -3.83 -8.46 -3.31
CA VAL A 42 -4.99 -7.57 -3.15
C VAL A 42 -4.75 -6.61 -1.98
N ALA A 43 -4.29 -7.13 -0.84
CA ALA A 43 -4.01 -6.31 0.34
C ALA A 43 -2.94 -5.25 0.03
N GLU A 44 -1.89 -5.62 -0.71
CA GLU A 44 -0.83 -4.70 -1.09
C GLU A 44 -1.33 -3.57 -1.99
N TYR A 45 -2.17 -3.88 -2.99
CA TYR A 45 -2.79 -2.85 -3.83
C TYR A 45 -3.73 -1.95 -3.03
N ARG A 46 -4.50 -2.53 -2.10
CA ARG A 46 -5.38 -1.75 -1.24
C ARG A 46 -4.61 -0.77 -0.38
N ALA A 47 -3.46 -1.20 0.16
CA ALA A 47 -2.58 -0.33 0.93
C ALA A 47 -2.03 0.83 0.09
N LEU A 48 -1.59 0.52 -1.13
CA LEU A 48 -1.11 1.54 -2.06
C LEU A 48 -2.20 2.57 -2.38
N ILE A 49 -3.40 2.11 -2.72
CA ILE A 49 -4.53 2.99 -3.05
C ILE A 49 -4.87 3.89 -1.85
N ALA A 50 -5.00 3.31 -0.66
CA ALA A 50 -5.31 4.06 0.55
C ALA A 50 -4.25 5.13 0.85
N GLY A 51 -2.98 4.77 0.69
CA GLY A 51 -1.88 5.71 0.88
C GLY A 51 -1.85 6.84 -0.15
N LEU A 52 -2.13 6.53 -1.41
CA LEU A 52 -2.23 7.54 -2.47
C LEU A 52 -3.39 8.51 -2.21
N GLU A 53 -4.52 7.99 -1.75
CA GLU A 53 -5.66 8.83 -1.38
C GLU A 53 -5.32 9.72 -0.18
N ALA A 54 -4.60 9.20 0.81
CA ALA A 54 -4.13 10.00 1.94
C ALA A 54 -3.21 11.12 1.48
N ALA A 55 -2.28 10.83 0.59
CA ALA A 55 -1.38 11.83 0.04
C ALA A 55 -2.15 12.94 -0.68
N ALA A 56 -3.20 12.59 -1.41
CA ALA A 56 -4.06 13.57 -2.07
C ALA A 56 -4.80 14.45 -1.05
N ARG A 57 -5.28 13.89 0.05
CA ARG A 57 -5.91 14.67 1.12
C ARG A 57 -4.94 15.69 1.74
N HIS A 58 -3.67 15.33 1.84
CA HIS A 58 -2.61 16.21 2.33
C HIS A 58 -2.02 17.10 1.24
N ARG A 59 -2.59 17.08 0.03
CA ARG A 59 -2.20 17.94 -1.11
C ARG A 59 -0.74 17.75 -1.52
N ALA A 60 -0.25 16.52 -1.44
CA ALA A 60 1.11 16.21 -1.87
C ALA A 60 1.25 16.44 -3.39
N LYS A 61 2.31 17.12 -3.79
CA LYS A 61 2.63 17.37 -5.21
C LYS A 61 3.67 16.37 -5.71
N THR A 62 4.60 16.00 -4.85
CA THR A 62 5.63 15.02 -5.12
C THR A 62 5.55 13.96 -4.03
N LEU A 63 5.48 12.71 -4.42
CA LEU A 63 5.38 11.60 -3.49
C LEU A 63 6.35 10.50 -3.88
N VAL A 64 7.06 9.97 -2.90
CA VAL A 64 7.84 8.74 -3.05
C VAL A 64 7.10 7.63 -2.32
N VAL A 65 6.71 6.60 -3.06
CA VAL A 65 6.05 5.42 -2.51
C VAL A 65 7.09 4.32 -2.36
N ARG A 66 7.23 3.80 -1.14
CA ARG A 66 8.13 2.68 -0.84
C ARG A 66 7.32 1.48 -0.37
N MET A 67 7.52 0.36 -1.05
CA MET A 67 6.87 -0.91 -0.72
C MET A 67 7.89 -2.03 -0.83
N ASP A 68 7.68 -3.09 -0.06
CA ASP A 68 8.52 -4.29 -0.18
C ASP A 68 7.94 -5.29 -1.18
N SER A 69 6.76 -5.03 -1.74
CA SER A 69 6.22 -5.82 -2.85
C SER A 69 6.85 -5.40 -4.16
N GLU A 70 7.84 -6.15 -4.62
CA GLU A 70 8.48 -5.91 -5.92
C GLU A 70 7.47 -6.02 -7.07
N LEU A 71 6.53 -6.98 -6.98
CA LEU A 71 5.50 -7.16 -7.99
C LEU A 71 4.67 -5.90 -8.19
N VAL A 72 4.11 -5.36 -7.12
CA VAL A 72 3.26 -4.15 -7.19
C VAL A 72 4.05 -2.96 -7.72
N VAL A 73 5.26 -2.76 -7.20
CA VAL A 73 6.12 -1.65 -7.64
C VAL A 73 6.41 -1.76 -9.14
N ARG A 74 6.81 -2.94 -9.62
CA ARG A 74 7.13 -3.13 -11.03
C ARG A 74 5.90 -3.03 -11.93
N GLN A 75 4.73 -3.45 -11.46
CA GLN A 75 3.49 -3.26 -12.19
C GLN A 75 3.12 -1.77 -12.31
N MET A 76 3.31 -1.00 -11.24
CA MET A 76 3.06 0.44 -11.26
C MET A 76 4.05 1.20 -12.15
N LEU A 77 5.29 0.72 -12.26
CA LEU A 77 6.30 1.27 -13.16
C LEU A 77 6.10 0.84 -14.62
N GLY A 78 5.16 -0.05 -14.89
CA GLY A 78 4.92 -0.56 -16.24
C GLY A 78 5.93 -1.62 -16.69
N GLN A 79 6.77 -2.11 -15.80
CA GLN A 79 7.78 -3.13 -16.09
C GLN A 79 7.20 -4.54 -16.15
N TYR A 80 6.15 -4.80 -15.37
CA TYR A 80 5.42 -6.06 -15.38
C TYR A 80 3.97 -5.82 -15.78
N LYS A 81 3.43 -6.72 -16.61
CA LYS A 81 2.00 -6.69 -16.96
C LYS A 81 1.18 -7.22 -15.79
N VAL A 82 -0.02 -6.67 -15.64
CA VAL A 82 -1.01 -7.19 -14.69
C VAL A 82 -1.86 -8.21 -15.43
N LYS A 83 -1.57 -9.50 -15.23
CA LYS A 83 -2.29 -10.60 -15.89
C LYS A 83 -3.47 -11.12 -15.06
N ASN A 84 -3.38 -11.00 -13.75
CA ASN A 84 -4.41 -11.47 -12.84
C ASN A 84 -5.66 -10.61 -12.95
N GLN A 85 -6.81 -11.23 -13.26
CA GLN A 85 -8.07 -10.51 -13.46
C GLN A 85 -8.54 -9.80 -12.20
N GLY A 86 -8.25 -10.35 -11.02
CA GLY A 86 -8.60 -9.72 -9.74
C GLY A 86 -7.76 -8.50 -9.41
N LEU A 87 -6.56 -8.38 -9.99
CA LEU A 87 -5.67 -7.24 -9.76
C LEU A 87 -5.84 -6.13 -10.78
N LYS A 88 -6.38 -6.42 -11.96
CA LYS A 88 -6.53 -5.40 -13.02
C LYS A 88 -7.34 -4.18 -12.58
N PRO A 89 -8.52 -4.32 -11.92
CA PRO A 89 -9.25 -3.15 -11.44
C PRO A 89 -8.50 -2.37 -10.39
N LEU A 90 -7.79 -3.07 -9.50
CA LEU A 90 -7.00 -2.42 -8.44
C LEU A 90 -5.81 -1.67 -9.00
N HIS A 91 -5.13 -2.24 -9.99
CA HIS A 91 -4.04 -1.57 -10.70
C HIS A 91 -4.55 -0.29 -11.38
N ALA A 92 -5.69 -0.37 -12.07
CA ALA A 92 -6.30 0.80 -12.71
C ALA A 92 -6.68 1.87 -11.69
N GLU A 93 -7.24 1.47 -10.55
CA GLU A 93 -7.59 2.39 -9.46
C GLU A 93 -6.36 3.06 -8.86
N ALA A 94 -5.28 2.29 -8.64
CA ALA A 94 -4.01 2.83 -8.15
C ALA A 94 -3.41 3.84 -9.13
N ARG A 95 -3.43 3.54 -10.43
CA ARG A 95 -2.95 4.47 -11.46
C ARG A 95 -3.77 5.74 -11.48
N SER A 96 -5.09 5.62 -11.37
CA SER A 96 -5.99 6.77 -11.32
C SER A 96 -5.72 7.65 -10.09
N ALA A 97 -5.52 7.03 -8.93
CA ALA A 97 -5.19 7.74 -7.70
C ALA A 97 -3.83 8.46 -7.80
N ALA A 98 -2.83 7.79 -8.38
CA ALA A 98 -1.51 8.40 -8.59
C ALA A 98 -1.58 9.58 -9.56
N ALA A 99 -2.42 9.50 -10.59
CA ALA A 99 -2.56 10.56 -11.59
C ALA A 99 -3.14 11.85 -11.01
N LYS A 100 -3.81 11.79 -9.87
CA LYS A 100 -4.34 12.97 -9.17
C LYS A 100 -3.26 13.76 -8.43
N LEU A 101 -2.09 13.15 -8.24
CA LEU A 101 -0.92 13.79 -7.64
C LEU A 101 -0.02 14.34 -8.75
N GLY A 102 0.95 15.19 -8.40
CA GLY A 102 1.86 15.73 -9.38
C GLY A 102 2.86 14.69 -9.89
N THR A 103 3.88 14.43 -9.11
CA THR A 103 4.91 13.44 -9.44
C THR A 103 4.90 12.33 -8.39
N VAL A 104 4.78 11.08 -8.83
CA VAL A 104 4.83 9.92 -7.95
C VAL A 104 5.96 9.01 -8.41
N ARG A 105 6.86 8.66 -7.49
CA ARG A 105 7.95 7.72 -7.71
C ARG A 105 7.67 6.47 -6.90
N PHE A 106 7.91 5.31 -7.50
CA PHE A 106 7.74 4.02 -6.84
C PHE A 106 9.09 3.35 -6.65
N GLU A 107 9.38 2.94 -5.44
CA GLU A 107 10.64 2.27 -5.07
C GLU A 107 10.34 0.98 -4.32
N SER A 108 10.98 -0.10 -4.74
CA SER A 108 10.98 -1.35 -3.99
C SER A 108 12.05 -1.26 -2.91
N VAL A 109 11.71 -1.61 -1.69
CA VAL A 109 12.64 -1.61 -0.56
C VAL A 109 12.68 -2.98 0.09
N PRO A 110 13.77 -3.36 0.77
CA PRO A 110 13.78 -4.58 1.56
C PRO A 110 12.70 -4.55 2.64
N ARG A 111 12.20 -5.71 3.01
CA ARG A 111 11.14 -5.85 4.01
C ARG A 111 11.49 -5.16 5.33
N ASP A 112 12.76 -5.25 5.75
CA ASP A 112 13.23 -4.63 6.99
C ASP A 112 13.10 -3.11 6.97
N ASP A 113 13.12 -2.50 5.79
CA ASP A 113 12.94 -1.06 5.63
C ASP A 113 11.48 -0.63 5.59
N ASN A 114 10.54 -1.58 5.64
CA ASN A 114 9.11 -1.32 5.61
C ASN A 114 8.42 -1.67 6.93
N GLY A 115 9.18 -1.67 8.03
CA GLY A 115 8.71 -2.14 9.35
C GLY A 115 7.51 -1.36 9.89
N ARG A 116 7.45 -0.05 9.64
CA ARG A 116 6.33 0.78 10.15
C ARG A 116 5.01 0.35 9.52
N ALA A 117 4.97 0.20 8.20
CA ALA A 117 3.76 -0.22 7.49
C ALA A 117 3.40 -1.68 7.84
N ASP A 118 4.39 -2.56 7.93
CA ASP A 118 4.19 -3.95 8.35
C ASP A 118 3.58 -4.03 9.76
N ALA A 119 4.05 -3.22 10.68
CA ALA A 119 3.51 -3.17 12.05
C ALA A 119 2.03 -2.76 12.05
N LEU A 120 1.66 -1.80 11.22
CA LEU A 120 0.27 -1.37 11.09
C LEU A 120 -0.64 -2.47 10.55
N VAL A 121 -0.16 -3.25 9.58
CA VAL A 121 -0.87 -4.44 9.07
C VAL A 121 -1.10 -5.45 10.20
N ASN A 122 -0.05 -5.80 10.93
CA ASN A 122 -0.12 -6.79 11.99
C ASN A 122 -1.02 -6.35 13.15
N GLU A 123 -0.97 -5.07 13.54
CA GLU A 123 -1.86 -4.52 14.56
C GLU A 123 -3.32 -4.63 14.14
N ALA A 124 -3.64 -4.30 12.89
CA ALA A 124 -5.00 -4.38 12.36
C ALA A 124 -5.51 -5.83 12.34
N LEU A 125 -4.65 -6.78 11.94
CA LEU A 125 -4.99 -8.20 11.93
C LEU A 125 -5.18 -8.75 13.35
N ASP A 126 -4.27 -8.40 14.26
CA ASP A 126 -4.34 -8.87 15.65
C ASP A 126 -5.63 -8.36 16.31
N GLU A 127 -5.97 -7.09 16.09
CA GLU A 127 -7.20 -6.52 16.65
C GLU A 127 -8.44 -7.19 16.08
N ALA A 128 -8.51 -7.40 14.76
CA ALA A 128 -9.65 -8.02 14.11
C ALA A 128 -9.85 -9.48 14.54
N LEU A 129 -8.75 -10.21 14.70
CA LEU A 129 -8.78 -11.65 15.01
C LEU A 129 -8.95 -11.95 16.49
N ARG A 130 -8.92 -10.94 17.35
CA ARG A 130 -9.23 -11.08 18.79
C ARG A 130 -10.74 -11.06 19.09
N ARG A 131 -11.52 -10.66 18.14
CA ARG A 131 -12.97 -10.51 18.31
C ARG A 131 -13.74 -11.78 18.08
#